data_c2333536907f70b500fe90287b813744
#
_entry.id   c2333536907f70b500fe90287b813744
#
_cell.length_a   1.000
_cell.length_b   1.000
_cell.length_c   1.000
_cell.angle_alpha   90.00
_cell.angle_beta   90.00
_cell.angle_gamma   90.00
#
_symmetry.space_group_name_H-M   'P 1'
#
loop_
_entity.id
_entity.type
_entity.pdbx_description
1 polymer ?
#
loop_
_entity_poly.entity_id
_entity_poly.type
_entity_poly.pdbx_seq_one_letter_code
_entity_poly.pdbx_strand_id
1 'polypeptide(L)'
;RYDPNTGMEGLETVPSSLASAEQRRGRAGRQSPGQCVRLWSLAEQQRRPNFSPPELLLADPQPILMELAQWGAGLGKDLPWLDAPPQAAMQEGLSDLQALGLLQPHGQLSPLGRQLSTLGVHPRLGLLMLEARERGCSQLGCDLAVLLSERDPLAGRDAGCDLEARLSVIGQHRTLRERSRQLRRQLDRLGVTAPENIDSANAAEQVLRAFPQWVARERPGQPGRY
;
A
#
# COMPACT_ATOMS: atom_id res chain seq x y z
N ARG A 1 1.90 8.35 4.51
CA ARG A 1 2.46 9.10 3.38
C ARG A 1 3.21 8.16 2.47
N TYR A 2 2.97 8.23 1.18
CA TYR A 2 3.71 7.51 0.15
C TYR A 2 5.09 8.15 -0.09
N ASP A 3 6.13 7.34 -0.18
CA ASP A 3 7.48 7.76 -0.58
C ASP A 3 7.78 7.17 -1.98
N PRO A 4 7.82 8.01 -3.03
CA PRO A 4 8.06 7.53 -4.39
C PRO A 4 9.43 6.88 -4.58
N ASN A 5 10.45 7.23 -3.77
CA ASN A 5 11.78 6.64 -3.89
C ASN A 5 11.82 5.18 -3.44
N THR A 6 10.99 4.80 -2.49
CA THR A 6 10.93 3.44 -1.96
C THR A 6 9.71 2.66 -2.47
N GLY A 7 8.69 3.36 -3.00
CA GLY A 7 7.40 2.75 -3.36
C GLY A 7 6.63 2.21 -2.16
N MET A 8 6.91 2.73 -0.96
CA MET A 8 6.28 2.30 0.29
C MET A 8 5.42 3.40 0.90
N GLU A 9 4.35 2.99 1.57
CA GLU A 9 3.60 3.85 2.45
C GLU A 9 4.14 3.74 3.88
N GLY A 10 4.38 4.88 4.51
CA GLY A 10 4.85 4.96 5.89
C GLY A 10 3.93 5.81 6.76
N LEU A 11 3.82 5.44 8.05
CA LEU A 11 3.15 6.26 9.05
C LEU A 11 4.08 7.38 9.49
N GLU A 12 3.66 8.61 9.24
CA GLU A 12 4.36 9.81 9.67
C GLU A 12 3.56 10.51 10.77
N THR A 13 4.22 10.88 11.86
CA THR A 13 3.59 11.70 12.91
C THR A 13 3.65 13.17 12.51
N VAL A 14 2.50 13.73 12.19
CA VAL A 14 2.37 15.11 11.79
C VAL A 14 1.51 15.91 12.79
N PRO A 15 1.78 17.20 12.99
CA PRO A 15 0.90 18.07 13.77
C PRO A 15 -0.50 18.14 13.12
N SER A 16 -1.54 18.02 13.92
CA SER A 16 -2.91 18.18 13.40
C SER A 16 -3.12 19.61 12.88
N SER A 17 -3.85 19.79 11.79
CA SER A 17 -4.22 21.11 11.27
C SER A 17 -5.16 21.87 12.23
N LEU A 18 -5.26 23.20 12.07
CA LEU A 18 -6.20 24.02 12.82
C LEU A 18 -7.65 23.59 12.58
N ALA A 19 -8.02 23.32 11.34
CA ALA A 19 -9.34 22.83 10.98
C ALA A 19 -9.68 21.49 11.67
N SER A 20 -8.72 20.56 11.71
CA SER A 20 -8.89 19.28 12.41
C SER A 20 -9.06 19.47 13.92
N ALA A 21 -8.29 20.40 14.51
CA ALA A 21 -8.42 20.73 15.93
C ALA A 21 -9.78 21.36 16.26
N GLU A 22 -10.28 22.26 15.41
CA GLU A 22 -11.59 22.87 15.56
C GLU A 22 -12.73 21.85 15.38
N GLN A 23 -12.62 20.96 14.40
CA GLN A 23 -13.59 19.87 14.22
C GLN A 23 -13.69 18.97 15.46
N ARG A 24 -12.55 18.64 16.07
CA ARG A 24 -12.51 17.86 17.31
C ARG A 24 -13.11 18.64 18.48
N ARG A 25 -12.83 19.94 18.60
CA ARG A 25 -13.45 20.83 19.59
C ARG A 25 -14.97 20.81 19.47
N GLY A 26 -15.50 20.92 18.25
CA GLY A 26 -16.93 20.90 17.98
C GLY A 26 -17.63 19.59 18.40
N ARG A 27 -16.87 18.47 18.49
CA ARG A 27 -17.43 17.19 18.99
C ARG A 27 -17.69 17.21 20.49
N ALA A 28 -16.89 17.91 21.28
CA ALA A 28 -17.08 18.03 22.73
C ALA A 28 -18.38 18.76 23.10
N GLY A 29 -18.85 19.69 22.26
CA GLY A 29 -20.07 20.48 22.46
C GLY A 29 -21.27 20.05 21.61
N ARG A 30 -21.34 18.83 21.08
CA ARG A 30 -22.33 18.43 20.08
C ARG A 30 -23.77 18.28 20.63
N GLN A 31 -23.90 17.76 21.83
CA GLN A 31 -25.21 17.48 22.45
C GLN A 31 -25.44 18.30 23.74
N SER A 32 -24.36 18.76 24.39
CA SER A 32 -24.39 19.56 25.59
C SER A 32 -23.12 20.41 25.67
N PRO A 33 -23.07 21.48 26.49
CA PRO A 33 -21.85 22.24 26.72
C PRO A 33 -20.68 21.33 27.11
N GLY A 34 -19.56 21.44 26.41
CA GLY A 34 -18.37 20.62 26.62
C GLY A 34 -17.10 21.46 26.68
N GLN A 35 -16.03 20.89 27.21
CA GLN A 35 -14.73 21.52 27.28
C GLN A 35 -13.74 20.80 26.35
N CYS A 36 -12.84 21.57 25.73
CA CYS A 36 -11.76 21.05 24.93
C CYS A 36 -10.45 21.71 25.37
N VAL A 37 -9.53 20.91 25.85
CA VAL A 37 -8.19 21.37 26.25
C VAL A 37 -7.21 21.00 25.14
N ARG A 38 -6.43 21.96 24.65
CA ARG A 38 -5.36 21.76 23.67
C ARG A 38 -4.05 21.54 24.41
N LEU A 39 -3.42 20.40 24.19
CA LEU A 39 -2.16 20.01 24.85
C LEU A 39 -0.92 20.48 24.08
N TRP A 40 -0.96 21.71 23.58
CA TRP A 40 0.16 22.38 22.91
C TRP A 40 0.17 23.88 23.22
N SER A 41 1.30 24.53 23.03
CA SER A 41 1.50 25.93 23.31
C SER A 41 0.81 26.85 22.29
N LEU A 42 0.62 28.11 22.64
CA LEU A 42 0.13 29.15 21.72
C LEU A 42 1.08 29.36 20.52
N ALA A 43 2.38 29.25 20.74
CA ALA A 43 3.38 29.35 19.67
C ALA A 43 3.24 28.17 18.66
N GLU A 44 3.02 26.96 19.15
CA GLU A 44 2.73 25.81 18.29
C GLU A 44 1.39 25.95 17.57
N GLN A 45 0.38 26.51 18.22
CA GLN A 45 -0.90 26.81 17.59
C GLN A 45 -0.73 27.73 16.36
N GLN A 46 0.09 28.76 16.46
CA GLN A 46 0.34 29.69 15.36
C GLN A 46 1.13 29.08 14.19
N ARG A 47 1.92 28.04 14.45
CA ARG A 47 2.71 27.34 13.42
C ARG A 47 1.96 26.20 12.73
N ARG A 48 0.79 25.81 13.24
CA ARG A 48 0.03 24.72 12.65
C ARG A 48 -0.57 25.13 11.29
N PRO A 49 -0.59 24.21 10.31
CA PRO A 49 -1.25 24.49 9.05
C PRO A 49 -2.75 24.69 9.26
N ASN A 50 -3.36 25.56 8.47
CA ASN A 50 -4.80 25.79 8.54
C ASN A 50 -5.60 24.54 8.22
N PHE A 51 -5.22 23.82 7.16
CA PHE A 51 -5.86 22.59 6.67
C PHE A 51 -4.83 21.47 6.49
N SER A 52 -5.29 20.25 6.61
CA SER A 52 -4.49 19.10 6.17
C SER A 52 -4.46 19.05 4.65
N PRO A 53 -3.34 18.66 4.01
CA PRO A 53 -3.32 18.49 2.57
C PRO A 53 -4.30 17.36 2.16
N PRO A 54 -4.93 17.44 0.98
CA PRO A 54 -5.72 16.36 0.44
C PRO A 54 -4.93 15.05 0.35
N GLU A 55 -5.56 13.94 0.69
CA GLU A 55 -4.92 12.62 0.68
C GLU A 55 -4.38 12.26 -0.71
N LEU A 56 -5.12 12.62 -1.77
CA LEU A 56 -4.73 12.42 -3.16
C LEU A 56 -3.36 12.99 -3.53
N LEU A 57 -2.91 14.05 -2.84
CA LEU A 57 -1.60 14.66 -3.08
C LEU A 57 -0.45 13.90 -2.39
N LEU A 58 -0.76 12.97 -1.49
CA LEU A 58 0.21 12.27 -0.64
C LEU A 58 0.18 10.76 -0.82
N ALA A 59 -0.88 10.22 -1.43
CA ALA A 59 -1.08 8.78 -1.62
C ALA A 59 -0.28 8.24 -2.81
N ASP A 60 -0.10 6.92 -2.84
CA ASP A 60 0.39 6.21 -4.02
C ASP A 60 -0.58 6.41 -5.19
N PRO A 61 -0.10 6.87 -6.36
CA PRO A 61 -0.94 7.05 -7.52
C PRO A 61 -1.36 5.73 -8.20
N GLN A 62 -0.72 4.60 -7.92
CA GLN A 62 -0.98 3.34 -8.61
C GLN A 62 -2.42 2.82 -8.44
N PRO A 63 -3.02 2.79 -7.23
CA PRO A 63 -4.40 2.36 -7.08
C PRO A 63 -5.39 3.19 -7.88
N ILE A 64 -5.30 4.52 -7.83
CA ILE A 64 -6.21 5.40 -8.57
C ILE A 64 -6.01 5.29 -10.08
N LEU A 65 -4.77 5.10 -10.55
CA LEU A 65 -4.50 4.86 -11.97
C LEU A 65 -5.15 3.59 -12.49
N MET A 66 -5.17 2.52 -11.69
CA MET A 66 -5.87 1.29 -12.04
C MET A 66 -7.38 1.51 -12.17
N GLU A 67 -7.98 2.26 -11.26
CA GLU A 67 -9.41 2.61 -11.33
C GLU A 67 -9.72 3.50 -12.52
N LEU A 68 -8.92 4.53 -12.78
CA LEU A 68 -9.08 5.40 -13.95
C LEU A 68 -8.97 4.61 -15.27
N ALA A 69 -8.04 3.64 -15.32
CA ALA A 69 -7.90 2.76 -16.48
C ALA A 69 -9.11 1.84 -16.65
N GLN A 70 -9.71 1.37 -15.56
CA GLN A 70 -10.93 0.57 -15.59
C GLN A 70 -12.13 1.37 -16.10
N TRP A 71 -12.23 2.65 -15.75
CA TRP A 71 -13.28 3.55 -16.24
C TRP A 71 -13.03 4.07 -17.67
N GLY A 72 -11.82 3.87 -18.20
CA GLY A 72 -11.43 4.43 -19.50
C GLY A 72 -11.14 5.93 -19.45
N ALA A 73 -10.87 6.49 -18.27
CA ALA A 73 -10.64 7.91 -18.06
C ALA A 73 -9.17 8.34 -18.27
N GLY A 74 -8.31 7.45 -18.76
CA GLY A 74 -6.90 7.72 -18.98
C GLY A 74 -6.18 8.14 -17.69
N LEU A 75 -5.53 9.31 -17.69
CA LEU A 75 -4.90 9.88 -16.48
C LEU A 75 -5.87 10.77 -15.67
N GLY A 76 -7.15 10.76 -15.99
CA GLY A 76 -8.15 11.56 -15.30
C GLY A 76 -8.04 13.08 -15.54
N LYS A 77 -7.37 13.53 -16.60
CA LYS A 77 -7.15 14.96 -16.87
C LYS A 77 -8.46 15.73 -17.08
N ASP A 78 -9.45 15.06 -17.66
CA ASP A 78 -10.76 15.65 -17.98
C ASP A 78 -11.78 15.49 -16.83
N LEU A 79 -11.38 14.91 -15.71
CA LEU A 79 -12.24 14.79 -14.54
C LEU A 79 -12.28 16.11 -13.75
N PRO A 80 -13.44 16.47 -13.18
CA PRO A 80 -13.60 17.68 -12.39
C PRO A 80 -13.06 17.47 -10.96
N TRP A 81 -11.74 17.32 -10.84
CA TRP A 81 -11.09 17.17 -9.54
C TRP A 81 -11.30 18.44 -8.68
N LEU A 82 -11.56 18.24 -7.40
CA LEU A 82 -11.50 19.33 -6.42
C LEU A 82 -10.05 19.79 -6.24
N ASP A 83 -9.15 18.82 -6.06
CA ASP A 83 -7.71 18.99 -6.04
C ASP A 83 -7.11 17.97 -7.01
N ALA A 84 -6.52 18.43 -8.10
CA ALA A 84 -5.95 17.53 -9.10
C ALA A 84 -4.73 16.79 -8.57
N PRO A 85 -4.56 15.48 -8.87
CA PRO A 85 -3.38 14.74 -8.47
C PRO A 85 -2.11 15.31 -9.12
N PRO A 86 -0.94 15.21 -8.44
CA PRO A 86 0.33 15.70 -8.99
C PRO A 86 0.67 14.98 -10.30
N GLN A 87 0.79 15.73 -11.38
CA GLN A 87 0.99 15.16 -12.73
C GLN A 87 2.26 14.31 -12.81
N ALA A 88 3.34 14.72 -12.15
CA ALA A 88 4.60 13.96 -12.13
C ALA A 88 4.41 12.59 -11.46
N ALA A 89 3.75 12.54 -10.31
CA ALA A 89 3.47 11.27 -9.63
C ALA A 89 2.56 10.35 -10.45
N MET A 90 1.53 10.91 -11.11
CA MET A 90 0.66 10.15 -11.99
C MET A 90 1.41 9.56 -13.19
N GLN A 91 2.36 10.32 -13.77
CA GLN A 91 3.16 9.85 -14.90
C GLN A 91 4.15 8.76 -14.48
N GLU A 92 4.78 8.90 -13.32
CA GLU A 92 5.66 7.89 -12.73
C GLU A 92 4.90 6.60 -12.40
N GLY A 93 3.76 6.72 -11.71
CA GLY A 93 2.90 5.57 -11.40
C GLY A 93 2.38 4.86 -12.66
N LEU A 94 2.07 5.60 -13.74
CA LEU A 94 1.70 5.02 -15.04
C LEU A 94 2.87 4.19 -15.61
N SER A 95 4.08 4.77 -15.62
CA SER A 95 5.28 4.08 -16.10
C SER A 95 5.56 2.80 -15.32
N ASP A 96 5.41 2.86 -14.00
CA ASP A 96 5.55 1.71 -13.10
C ASP A 96 4.54 0.59 -13.42
N LEU A 97 3.25 0.95 -13.55
CA LEU A 97 2.20 -0.02 -13.86
C LEU A 97 2.37 -0.64 -15.25
N GLN A 98 2.90 0.11 -16.21
CA GLN A 98 3.26 -0.41 -17.53
C GLN A 98 4.46 -1.36 -17.45
N ALA A 99 5.49 -1.01 -16.70
CA ALA A 99 6.66 -1.87 -16.47
C ALA A 99 6.28 -3.19 -15.76
N LEU A 100 5.30 -3.14 -14.86
CA LEU A 100 4.74 -4.33 -14.21
C LEU A 100 3.77 -5.11 -15.11
N GLY A 101 3.50 -4.66 -16.33
CA GLY A 101 2.59 -5.31 -17.27
C GLY A 101 1.10 -5.19 -16.90
N LEU A 102 0.73 -4.31 -15.99
CA LEU A 102 -0.65 -4.12 -15.53
C LEU A 102 -1.44 -3.16 -16.43
N LEU A 103 -0.77 -2.19 -17.02
CA LEU A 103 -1.31 -1.28 -18.03
C LEU A 103 -0.63 -1.45 -19.38
N GLN A 104 -1.40 -1.26 -20.44
CA GLN A 104 -0.90 -1.18 -21.80
C GLN A 104 -0.28 0.21 -22.07
N PRO A 105 0.52 0.38 -23.15
CA PRO A 105 1.13 1.68 -23.49
C PRO A 105 0.14 2.86 -23.58
N HIS A 106 -1.10 2.58 -23.93
CA HIS A 106 -2.17 3.60 -24.02
C HIS A 106 -2.95 3.82 -22.70
N GLY A 107 -2.45 3.28 -21.57
CA GLY A 107 -3.06 3.44 -20.26
C GLY A 107 -4.31 2.60 -20.01
N GLN A 108 -4.63 1.65 -20.87
CA GLN A 108 -5.72 0.70 -20.68
C GLN A 108 -5.25 -0.49 -19.84
N LEU A 109 -6.19 -1.12 -19.12
CA LEU A 109 -5.88 -2.35 -18.39
C LEU A 109 -5.42 -3.47 -19.33
N SER A 110 -4.31 -4.11 -19.00
CA SER A 110 -3.89 -5.36 -19.62
C SER A 110 -4.83 -6.52 -19.19
N PRO A 111 -4.75 -7.71 -19.78
CA PRO A 111 -5.45 -8.89 -19.25
C PRO A 111 -5.10 -9.18 -17.79
N LEU A 112 -3.83 -9.06 -17.41
CA LEU A 112 -3.34 -9.20 -16.05
C LEU A 112 -3.90 -8.11 -15.12
N GLY A 113 -3.88 -6.85 -15.58
CA GLY A 113 -4.44 -5.73 -14.84
C GLY A 113 -5.94 -5.87 -14.57
N ARG A 114 -6.70 -6.43 -15.53
CA ARG A 114 -8.13 -6.73 -15.35
C ARG A 114 -8.38 -7.81 -14.29
N GLN A 115 -7.59 -8.87 -14.28
CA GLN A 115 -7.68 -9.89 -13.22
C GLN A 115 -7.37 -9.28 -11.85
N LEU A 116 -6.31 -8.48 -11.78
CA LEU A 116 -5.84 -7.87 -10.55
C LEU A 116 -6.87 -6.89 -9.97
N SER A 117 -7.52 -6.08 -10.79
CA SER A 117 -8.51 -5.09 -10.33
C SER A 117 -9.69 -5.72 -9.58
N THR A 118 -9.97 -7.02 -9.79
CA THR A 118 -11.04 -7.74 -9.08
C THR A 118 -10.64 -8.15 -7.65
N LEU A 119 -9.36 -8.11 -7.29
CA LEU A 119 -8.87 -8.50 -5.96
C LEU A 119 -9.08 -7.42 -4.90
N GLY A 120 -9.24 -6.16 -5.29
CA GLY A 120 -9.45 -5.04 -4.37
C GLY A 120 -8.29 -4.83 -3.40
N VAL A 121 -7.06 -5.10 -3.83
CA VAL A 121 -5.81 -4.88 -3.10
C VAL A 121 -4.90 -3.94 -3.90
N HIS A 122 -3.87 -3.42 -3.24
CA HIS A 122 -2.85 -2.63 -3.93
C HIS A 122 -2.29 -3.36 -5.15
N PRO A 123 -2.06 -2.69 -6.32
CA PRO A 123 -1.64 -3.33 -7.56
C PRO A 123 -0.43 -4.26 -7.42
N ARG A 124 0.61 -3.84 -6.70
CA ARG A 124 1.81 -4.65 -6.46
C ARG A 124 1.54 -5.89 -5.61
N LEU A 125 0.66 -5.78 -4.61
CA LEU A 125 0.26 -6.93 -3.79
C LEU A 125 -0.60 -7.91 -4.58
N GLY A 126 -1.48 -7.41 -5.44
CA GLY A 126 -2.25 -8.24 -6.36
C GLY A 126 -1.35 -9.00 -7.33
N LEU A 127 -0.33 -8.33 -7.89
CA LEU A 127 0.67 -8.96 -8.76
C LEU A 127 1.42 -10.08 -8.03
N LEU A 128 1.91 -9.81 -6.82
CA LEU A 128 2.55 -10.79 -5.94
C LEU A 128 1.67 -12.03 -5.73
N MET A 129 0.39 -11.82 -5.43
CA MET A 129 -0.56 -12.92 -5.22
C MET A 129 -0.82 -13.74 -6.49
N LEU A 130 -0.97 -13.08 -7.65
CA LEU A 130 -1.20 -13.76 -8.93
C LEU A 130 0.02 -14.59 -9.37
N GLU A 131 1.21 -14.04 -9.25
CA GLU A 131 2.45 -14.76 -9.57
C GLU A 131 2.70 -15.95 -8.62
N ALA A 132 2.45 -15.76 -7.32
CA ALA A 132 2.52 -16.85 -6.36
C ALA A 132 1.54 -17.98 -6.69
N ARG A 133 0.33 -17.63 -7.17
CA ARG A 133 -0.66 -18.59 -7.63
C ARG A 133 -0.18 -19.42 -8.83
N GLU A 134 0.41 -18.76 -9.83
CA GLU A 134 0.94 -19.45 -11.01
C GLU A 134 2.06 -20.45 -10.67
N ARG A 135 2.78 -20.21 -9.57
CA ARG A 135 3.86 -21.05 -9.08
C ARG A 135 3.41 -22.11 -8.07
N GLY A 136 2.13 -22.18 -7.74
CA GLY A 136 1.61 -23.10 -6.75
C GLY A 136 1.95 -22.73 -5.29
N CYS A 137 2.24 -21.47 -4.99
CA CYS A 137 2.50 -20.98 -3.64
C CYS A 137 1.52 -19.86 -3.22
N SER A 138 0.24 -20.04 -3.57
CA SER A 138 -0.82 -19.05 -3.34
C SER A 138 -0.97 -18.64 -1.88
N GLN A 139 -0.78 -19.57 -0.93
CA GLN A 139 -0.87 -19.24 0.49
C GLN A 139 0.24 -18.29 0.90
N LEU A 140 1.49 -18.56 0.48
CA LEU A 140 2.63 -17.67 0.72
C LEU A 140 2.37 -16.27 0.13
N GLY A 141 1.86 -16.18 -1.10
CA GLY A 141 1.53 -14.91 -1.74
C GLY A 141 0.50 -14.10 -0.95
N CYS A 142 -0.55 -14.75 -0.43
CA CYS A 142 -1.55 -14.10 0.40
C CYS A 142 -0.98 -13.66 1.76
N ASP A 143 -0.14 -14.49 2.39
CA ASP A 143 0.49 -14.17 3.66
C ASP A 143 1.46 -12.98 3.53
N LEU A 144 2.26 -12.94 2.48
CA LEU A 144 3.13 -11.81 2.15
C LEU A 144 2.32 -10.53 1.87
N ALA A 145 1.23 -10.63 1.10
CA ALA A 145 0.38 -9.47 0.82
C ALA A 145 -0.22 -8.88 2.10
N VAL A 146 -0.62 -9.72 3.06
CA VAL A 146 -1.10 -9.27 4.37
C VAL A 146 0.02 -8.63 5.19
N LEU A 147 1.20 -9.24 5.26
CA LEU A 147 2.34 -8.68 6.01
C LEU A 147 2.77 -7.31 5.48
N LEU A 148 2.70 -7.11 4.15
CA LEU A 148 3.11 -5.86 3.51
C LEU A 148 2.03 -4.77 3.56
N SER A 149 0.77 -5.12 3.87
CA SER A 149 -0.35 -4.16 3.94
C SER A 149 -0.82 -3.85 5.36
N GLU A 150 -0.53 -4.70 6.31
CA GLU A 150 -1.00 -4.57 7.68
C GLU A 150 0.12 -4.13 8.64
N ARG A 151 -0.25 -3.81 9.86
CA ARG A 151 0.74 -3.46 10.87
C ARG A 151 1.67 -4.63 11.16
N ASP A 152 2.97 -4.37 11.18
CA ASP A 152 4.01 -5.36 11.47
C ASP A 152 3.72 -6.12 12.80
N PRO A 153 3.55 -7.45 12.74
CA PRO A 153 3.28 -8.27 13.93
C PRO A 153 4.44 -8.31 14.93
N LEU A 154 5.65 -7.98 14.47
CA LEU A 154 6.86 -7.93 15.30
C LEU A 154 7.31 -6.49 15.62
N ALA A 155 6.47 -5.49 15.37
CA ALA A 155 6.78 -4.10 15.66
C ALA A 155 7.20 -3.92 17.13
N GLY A 156 8.34 -3.23 17.35
CA GLY A 156 8.91 -3.01 18.68
C GLY A 156 9.71 -4.19 19.25
N ARG A 157 9.86 -5.29 18.49
CA ARG A 157 10.78 -6.39 18.82
C ARG A 157 12.05 -6.24 17.98
N ASP A 158 13.16 -6.74 18.48
CA ASP A 158 14.44 -6.74 17.75
C ASP A 158 14.49 -7.88 16.71
N ALA A 159 13.56 -7.81 15.74
CA ALA A 159 13.38 -8.83 14.71
C ALA A 159 13.96 -8.41 13.34
N GLY A 160 14.62 -7.25 13.26
CA GLY A 160 15.18 -6.75 12.00
C GLY A 160 14.12 -6.64 10.88
N CYS A 161 14.56 -6.84 9.64
CA CYS A 161 13.72 -6.82 8.43
C CYS A 161 13.37 -8.24 7.92
N ASP A 162 13.58 -9.29 8.73
CA ASP A 162 13.40 -10.67 8.33
C ASP A 162 11.92 -11.00 8.07
N LEU A 163 11.58 -11.35 6.81
CA LEU A 163 10.24 -11.75 6.40
C LEU A 163 9.87 -13.14 6.90
N GLU A 164 10.83 -14.08 6.97
CA GLU A 164 10.58 -15.44 7.44
C GLU A 164 10.14 -15.44 8.92
N ALA A 165 10.79 -14.61 9.73
CA ALA A 165 10.40 -14.42 11.13
C ALA A 165 8.94 -13.92 11.24
N ARG A 166 8.51 -13.03 10.34
CA ARG A 166 7.13 -12.51 10.31
C ARG A 166 6.13 -13.53 9.81
N LEU A 167 6.48 -14.28 8.79
CA LEU A 167 5.66 -15.38 8.26
C LEU A 167 5.39 -16.44 9.35
N SER A 168 6.41 -16.78 10.16
CA SER A 168 6.30 -17.79 11.22
C SER A 168 5.25 -17.43 12.29
N VAL A 169 4.98 -16.15 12.49
CA VAL A 169 4.04 -15.68 13.55
C VAL A 169 2.64 -15.33 13.01
N ILE A 170 2.44 -15.33 11.70
CA ILE A 170 1.15 -14.94 11.08
C ILE A 170 -0.01 -15.79 11.61
N GLY A 171 0.22 -17.07 11.80
CA GLY A 171 -0.75 -18.03 12.33
C GLY A 171 -1.20 -17.74 13.77
N GLN A 172 -0.38 -17.03 14.54
CA GLN A 172 -0.65 -16.66 15.94
C GLN A 172 -1.49 -15.37 16.03
N HIS A 173 -1.50 -14.55 14.97
CA HIS A 173 -2.26 -13.31 14.90
C HIS A 173 -3.61 -13.54 14.20
N ARG A 174 -4.68 -13.58 14.98
CA ARG A 174 -6.04 -13.88 14.46
C ARG A 174 -6.42 -12.99 13.27
N THR A 175 -6.19 -11.68 13.38
CA THR A 175 -6.56 -10.69 12.36
C THR A 175 -5.81 -10.95 11.04
N LEU A 176 -4.49 -11.14 11.10
CA LEU A 176 -3.66 -11.40 9.90
C LEU A 176 -4.07 -12.71 9.24
N ARG A 177 -4.29 -13.76 10.03
CA ARG A 177 -4.75 -15.07 9.53
C ARG A 177 -6.13 -14.99 8.87
N GLU A 178 -7.07 -14.25 9.45
CA GLU A 178 -8.41 -14.06 8.87
C GLU A 178 -8.31 -13.28 7.55
N ARG A 179 -7.48 -12.23 7.50
CA ARG A 179 -7.24 -11.45 6.29
C ARG A 179 -6.59 -12.27 5.18
N SER A 180 -5.55 -13.04 5.50
CA SER A 180 -4.90 -13.94 4.55
C SER A 180 -5.89 -14.95 3.95
N ARG A 181 -6.73 -15.59 4.78
CA ARG A 181 -7.79 -16.49 4.31
C ARG A 181 -8.82 -15.79 3.42
N GLN A 182 -9.14 -14.53 3.70
CA GLN A 182 -10.02 -13.74 2.86
C GLN A 182 -9.40 -13.51 1.49
N LEU A 183 -8.13 -13.07 1.43
CA LEU A 183 -7.40 -12.87 0.19
C LEU A 183 -7.27 -14.17 -0.60
N ARG A 184 -6.97 -15.29 0.08
CA ARG A 184 -6.91 -16.62 -0.57
C ARG A 184 -8.23 -16.96 -1.25
N ARG A 185 -9.37 -16.77 -0.57
CA ARG A 185 -10.69 -17.04 -1.17
C ARG A 185 -10.99 -16.13 -2.36
N GLN A 186 -10.53 -14.89 -2.35
CA GLN A 186 -10.66 -13.98 -3.49
C GLN A 186 -9.81 -14.47 -4.67
N LEU A 187 -8.58 -14.87 -4.40
CA LEU A 187 -7.64 -15.38 -5.39
C LEU A 187 -8.19 -16.68 -6.05
N ASP A 188 -8.74 -17.60 -5.25
CA ASP A 188 -9.29 -18.87 -5.72
C ASP A 188 -10.51 -18.68 -6.66
N ARG A 189 -11.27 -17.59 -6.51
CA ARG A 189 -12.39 -17.25 -7.41
C ARG A 189 -11.94 -16.89 -8.84
N LEU A 190 -10.69 -16.56 -9.05
CA LEU A 190 -10.13 -16.23 -10.36
C LEU A 190 -9.88 -17.48 -11.25
N GLY A 191 -10.16 -18.67 -10.75
CA GLY A 191 -10.06 -19.93 -11.48
C GLY A 191 -9.00 -20.88 -10.93
N VAL A 192 -8.64 -21.90 -11.71
CA VAL A 192 -7.75 -22.99 -11.29
C VAL A 192 -6.39 -22.48 -10.85
N THR A 193 -5.95 -22.86 -9.66
CA THR A 193 -4.60 -22.65 -9.15
C THR A 193 -3.70 -23.82 -9.53
N ALA A 194 -2.42 -23.56 -9.77
CA ALA A 194 -1.42 -24.63 -9.82
C ALA A 194 -1.45 -25.44 -8.51
N PRO A 195 -1.11 -26.73 -8.54
CA PRO A 195 -0.95 -27.52 -7.32
C PRO A 195 0.02 -26.83 -6.35
N GLU A 196 -0.28 -26.88 -5.06
CA GLU A 196 0.60 -26.28 -4.04
C GLU A 196 1.99 -26.94 -4.13
N ASN A 197 3.01 -26.10 -4.33
CA ASN A 197 4.40 -26.52 -4.41
C ASN A 197 5.23 -25.77 -3.34
N ILE A 198 5.43 -26.41 -2.20
CA ILE A 198 6.12 -25.82 -1.05
C ILE A 198 7.61 -25.62 -1.34
N ASP A 199 8.21 -26.45 -2.18
CA ASP A 199 9.66 -26.39 -2.49
C ASP A 199 10.02 -25.16 -3.37
N SER A 200 9.07 -24.56 -4.07
CA SER A 200 9.28 -23.34 -4.86
C SER A 200 8.96 -22.05 -4.08
N ALA A 201 8.57 -22.17 -2.82
CA ALA A 201 8.11 -21.07 -2.01
C ALA A 201 9.27 -20.27 -1.40
N ASN A 202 9.81 -19.31 -2.16
CA ASN A 202 10.80 -18.35 -1.66
C ASN A 202 10.16 -16.98 -1.47
N ALA A 203 10.01 -16.54 -0.21
CA ALA A 203 9.39 -15.27 0.14
C ALA A 203 10.10 -14.08 -0.52
N ALA A 204 11.43 -14.06 -0.51
CA ALA A 204 12.21 -12.98 -1.10
C ALA A 204 12.02 -12.88 -2.61
N GLU A 205 11.98 -14.00 -3.31
CA GLU A 205 11.75 -14.03 -4.77
C GLU A 205 10.36 -13.53 -5.13
N GLN A 206 9.34 -13.87 -4.35
CA GLN A 206 7.97 -13.38 -4.58
C GLN A 206 7.88 -11.85 -4.39
N VAL A 207 8.49 -11.33 -3.33
CA VAL A 207 8.53 -9.89 -3.07
C VAL A 207 9.31 -9.16 -4.15
N LEU A 208 10.46 -9.68 -4.57
CA LEU A 208 11.31 -9.08 -5.59
C LEU A 208 10.56 -8.80 -6.91
N ARG A 209 9.66 -9.67 -7.31
CA ARG A 209 8.91 -9.52 -8.57
C ARG A 209 7.91 -8.37 -8.51
N ALA A 210 7.23 -8.21 -7.39
CA ALA A 210 6.28 -7.13 -7.18
C ALA A 210 6.96 -5.78 -6.85
N PHE A 211 8.15 -5.85 -6.26
CA PHE A 211 8.92 -4.70 -5.80
C PHE A 211 10.38 -4.76 -6.27
N PRO A 212 10.64 -4.75 -7.59
CA PRO A 212 12.01 -4.86 -8.12
C PRO A 212 12.93 -3.72 -7.67
N GLN A 213 12.36 -2.57 -7.32
CA GLN A 213 13.10 -1.42 -6.77
C GLN A 213 13.63 -1.64 -5.35
N TRP A 214 13.20 -2.70 -4.64
CA TRP A 214 13.70 -3.02 -3.30
C TRP A 214 14.98 -3.84 -3.32
N VAL A 215 15.52 -4.15 -4.50
CA VAL A 215 16.82 -4.80 -4.62
C VAL A 215 17.92 -3.83 -4.27
N ALA A 216 18.57 -4.07 -3.17
CA ALA A 216 19.74 -3.31 -2.76
C ALA A 216 20.99 -4.19 -2.82
N ARG A 217 22.09 -3.63 -3.32
CA ARG A 217 23.40 -4.27 -3.30
C ARG A 217 24.26 -3.63 -2.24
N GLU A 218 24.84 -4.45 -1.39
CA GLU A 218 25.79 -3.99 -0.39
C GLU A 218 26.99 -3.28 -1.04
N ARG A 219 27.33 -2.12 -0.50
CA ARG A 219 28.47 -1.33 -1.04
C ARG A 219 29.77 -2.00 -0.73
N PRO A 220 30.70 -2.16 -1.72
CA PRO A 220 31.98 -2.75 -1.48
C PRO A 220 32.75 -2.05 -0.35
N GLY A 221 33.23 -2.83 0.63
CA GLY A 221 33.98 -2.32 1.77
C GLY A 221 33.17 -1.56 2.84
N GLN A 222 31.84 -1.58 2.77
CA GLN A 222 30.96 -0.94 3.78
C GLN A 222 29.86 -1.92 4.22
N PRO A 223 30.19 -2.93 5.06
CA PRO A 223 29.21 -3.90 5.54
C PRO A 223 27.95 -3.25 6.15
N GLY A 224 26.77 -3.74 5.74
CA GLY A 224 25.48 -3.22 6.21
C GLY A 224 25.06 -1.90 5.58
N ARG A 225 25.75 -1.38 4.56
CA ARG A 225 25.32 -0.23 3.76
C ARG A 225 24.96 -0.64 2.33
N TYR A 226 23.78 -0.28 1.92
CA TYR A 226 23.19 -0.61 0.63
C TYR A 226 23.02 0.62 -0.26
#